data_80786e532d5fb97d514aa085f5b5261b
#
_entry.id   80786e532d5fb97d514aa085f5b5261b
#
_cell.length_a   1.000
_cell.length_b   1.000
_cell.length_c   1.000
_cell.angle_alpha   90.00
_cell.angle_beta   90.00
_cell.angle_gamma   90.00
#
_symmetry.space_group_name_H-M   'P 1'
#
loop_
_entity.id
_entity.type
_entity.pdbx_description
1 polymer ?
#
loop_
_entity_poly.entity_id
_entity_poly.type
_entity_poly.pdbx_seq_one_letter_code
_entity_poly.pdbx_strand_id
1 'polypeptide(L)'
;MTVLETLVHELRQPLTAILSNAQAAQRFLSATPPDVQEVRSILEEIVLSDKRAAATLRLIEDTLRCGATGSEGRASQGEST
;
A
#
# COMPACT_ATOMS: atom_id res chain seq x y z
N MET A 1 -10.15 -13.41 12.73
CA MET A 1 -9.69 -12.76 11.51
C MET A 1 -8.49 -13.51 10.95
N THR A 2 -8.47 -13.79 9.68
CA THR A 2 -7.36 -14.49 9.06
C THR A 2 -6.18 -13.55 8.82
N VAL A 3 -5.02 -14.15 8.57
CA VAL A 3 -3.84 -13.37 8.22
C VAL A 3 -4.10 -12.52 6.97
N LEU A 4 -4.76 -13.12 5.98
CA LEU A 4 -5.05 -12.40 4.75
C LEU A 4 -5.96 -11.21 5.02
N GLU A 5 -6.99 -11.39 5.83
CA GLU A 5 -7.88 -10.28 6.17
C GLU A 5 -7.14 -9.16 6.89
N THR A 6 -6.23 -9.52 7.78
CA THR A 6 -5.43 -8.54 8.49
C THR A 6 -4.57 -7.74 7.52
N LEU A 7 -3.94 -8.44 6.56
CA LEU A 7 -3.10 -7.76 5.56
C LEU A 7 -3.92 -6.85 4.66
N VAL A 8 -5.13 -7.27 4.29
CA VAL A 8 -6.01 -6.42 3.49
C VAL A 8 -6.36 -5.16 4.26
N HIS A 9 -6.64 -5.28 5.56
CA HIS A 9 -6.90 -4.11 6.40
C HIS A 9 -5.70 -3.18 6.43
N GLU A 10 -4.50 -3.75 6.55
CA GLU A 10 -3.29 -2.95 6.62
C GLU A 10 -2.98 -2.28 5.29
N LEU A 11 -3.36 -2.92 4.17
CA LEU A 11 -3.20 -2.28 2.86
C LEU A 11 -4.13 -1.08 2.72
N ARG A 12 -5.32 -1.17 3.30
CA ARG A 12 -6.30 -0.10 3.20
C ARG A 12 -5.80 1.21 3.82
N GLN A 13 -5.01 1.10 4.89
CA GLN A 13 -4.54 2.29 5.59
C GLN A 13 -3.68 3.21 4.73
N PRO A 14 -2.59 2.72 4.09
CA PRO A 14 -1.80 3.60 3.23
C PRO A 14 -2.56 4.09 2.01
N LEU A 15 -3.50 3.28 1.49
CA LEU A 15 -4.32 3.72 0.37
C LEU A 15 -5.22 4.89 0.78
N THR A 16 -5.80 4.82 1.97
CA THR A 16 -6.61 5.92 2.49
C THR A 16 -5.76 7.16 2.70
N ALA A 17 -4.54 6.98 3.22
CA ALA A 17 -3.64 8.10 3.43
C ALA A 17 -3.27 8.77 2.10
N ILE A 18 -3.02 7.98 1.06
CA ILE A 18 -2.70 8.51 -0.26
C ILE A 18 -3.86 9.37 -0.77
N LEU A 19 -5.08 8.87 -0.68
CA LEU A 19 -6.23 9.62 -1.15
C LEU A 19 -6.41 10.92 -0.37
N SER A 20 -6.36 10.85 0.96
CA SER A 20 -6.49 12.04 1.81
C SER A 20 -5.42 13.07 1.49
N ASN A 21 -4.19 12.62 1.33
CA ASN A 21 -3.08 13.52 1.04
C ASN A 21 -3.22 14.14 -0.35
N ALA A 22 -3.65 13.35 -1.33
CA ALA A 22 -3.84 13.88 -2.68
C ALA A 22 -4.93 14.96 -2.68
N GLN A 23 -6.02 14.74 -1.95
CA GLN A 23 -7.09 15.73 -1.84
C GLN A 23 -6.60 17.00 -1.14
N ALA A 24 -5.80 16.84 -0.09
CA ALA A 24 -5.23 17.99 0.60
C ALA A 24 -4.31 18.78 -0.32
N ALA A 25 -3.49 18.07 -1.10
CA ALA A 25 -2.60 18.73 -2.05
C ALA A 25 -3.39 19.58 -3.07
N GLN A 26 -4.51 19.03 -3.54
CA GLN A 26 -5.37 19.77 -4.46
C GLN A 26 -5.87 21.07 -3.84
N ARG A 27 -6.24 21.02 -2.56
CA ARG A 27 -6.73 22.22 -1.87
C ARG A 27 -5.63 23.25 -1.73
N PHE A 28 -4.42 22.82 -1.38
CA PHE A 28 -3.30 23.77 -1.21
C PHE A 28 -2.87 24.38 -2.54
N LEU A 29 -2.98 23.62 -3.62
CA LEU A 29 -2.67 24.17 -4.95
C LEU A 29 -3.74 25.16 -5.40
N SER A 30 -4.97 24.99 -4.94
CA SER A 30 -6.07 25.90 -5.31
C SER A 30 -6.10 27.17 -4.46
N ALA A 31 -5.28 27.25 -3.42
CA ALA A 31 -5.21 28.44 -2.58
C ALA A 31 -4.60 29.60 -3.35
N THR A 32 -4.86 30.81 -2.86
CA THR A 32 -4.34 32.02 -3.49
C THR A 32 -3.56 32.83 -2.48
N PRO A 33 -2.21 32.81 -2.53
CA PRO A 33 -1.38 32.06 -3.47
C PRO A 33 -1.30 30.57 -3.13
N PRO A 34 -0.93 29.73 -4.08
CA PRO A 34 -0.78 28.29 -3.80
C PRO A 34 0.31 28.04 -2.77
N ASP A 35 0.06 27.05 -1.89
CA ASP A 35 1.03 26.66 -0.88
C ASP A 35 1.88 25.51 -1.40
N VAL A 36 2.88 25.85 -2.20
CA VAL A 36 3.72 24.86 -2.87
C VAL A 36 4.54 24.05 -1.88
N GLN A 37 4.98 24.69 -0.81
CA GLN A 37 5.80 24.02 0.20
C GLN A 37 5.01 22.92 0.89
N GLU A 38 3.77 23.21 1.21
CA GLU A 38 2.91 22.21 1.84
C GLU A 38 2.60 21.08 0.86
N VAL A 39 2.38 21.40 -0.41
CA VAL A 39 2.14 20.38 -1.42
C VAL A 39 3.34 19.44 -1.54
N ARG A 40 4.55 20.00 -1.48
CA ARG A 40 5.76 19.19 -1.55
C ARG A 40 5.83 18.19 -0.40
N SER A 41 5.53 18.67 0.81
CA SER A 41 5.51 17.80 2.00
C SER A 41 4.47 16.69 1.84
N ILE A 42 3.31 17.04 1.31
CA ILE A 42 2.24 16.07 1.12
C ILE A 42 2.66 15.01 0.10
N LEU A 43 3.34 15.42 -0.97
CA LEU A 43 3.81 14.46 -1.97
C LEU A 43 4.82 13.48 -1.37
N GLU A 44 5.67 13.93 -0.45
CA GLU A 44 6.60 13.04 0.23
C GLU A 44 5.85 12.00 1.06
N GLU A 45 4.77 12.42 1.73
CA GLU A 45 3.94 11.50 2.48
C GLU A 45 3.28 10.47 1.57
N ILE A 46 2.84 10.90 0.39
CA ILE A 46 2.23 9.99 -0.57
C ILE A 46 3.24 8.93 -1.01
N VAL A 47 4.47 9.33 -1.27
CA VAL A 47 5.51 8.38 -1.67
C VAL A 47 5.74 7.34 -0.56
N LEU A 48 5.81 7.78 0.69
CA LEU A 48 6.00 6.86 1.81
C LEU A 48 4.82 5.91 1.96
N SER A 49 3.61 6.42 1.82
CA SER A 49 2.41 5.58 1.91
C SER A 49 2.37 4.57 0.79
N ASP A 50 2.77 4.97 -0.42
CA ASP A 50 2.82 4.06 -1.55
C ASP A 50 3.80 2.92 -1.32
N LYS A 51 4.99 3.24 -0.78
CA LYS A 51 5.98 2.22 -0.47
C LYS A 51 5.44 1.23 0.56
N ARG A 52 4.72 1.73 1.56
CA ARG A 52 4.12 0.88 2.58
C ARG A 52 3.05 -0.01 1.97
N ALA A 53 2.22 0.55 1.09
CA ALA A 53 1.19 -0.23 0.40
C ALA A 53 1.83 -1.33 -0.44
N ALA A 54 2.90 -1.03 -1.14
CA ALA A 54 3.59 -2.01 -1.98
C ALA A 54 4.17 -3.15 -1.14
N ALA A 55 4.72 -2.82 0.03
CA ALA A 55 5.26 -3.83 0.93
C ALA A 55 4.16 -4.76 1.44
N THR A 56 3.02 -4.19 1.83
CA THR A 56 1.90 -4.98 2.31
C THR A 56 1.33 -5.86 1.19
N LEU A 57 1.25 -5.30 -0.02
CA LEU A 57 0.77 -6.07 -1.16
C LEU A 57 1.67 -7.28 -1.43
N ARG A 58 2.98 -7.10 -1.28
CA ARG A 58 3.92 -8.21 -1.46
C ARG A 58 3.65 -9.32 -0.45
N LEU A 59 3.36 -8.93 0.80
CA LEU A 59 3.02 -9.91 1.83
C LEU A 59 1.72 -10.65 1.49
N ILE A 60 0.75 -9.94 0.93
CA ILE A 60 -0.50 -10.55 0.50
C ILE A 60 -0.22 -11.56 -0.61
N GLU A 61 0.59 -11.18 -1.58
CA GLU A 61 0.94 -12.07 -2.67
C GLU A 61 1.65 -13.32 -2.17
N ASP A 62 2.58 -13.16 -1.23
CA ASP A 62 3.28 -14.29 -0.64
C ASP A 62 2.33 -15.20 0.13
N THR A 63 1.41 -14.60 0.88
CA THR A 63 0.43 -15.36 1.65
C THR A 63 -0.48 -16.16 0.74
N LEU A 64 -0.94 -15.56 -0.36
CA LEU A 64 -1.78 -16.25 -1.32
C LEU A 64 -1.02 -17.38 -2.00
N ARG A 65 0.23 -17.14 -2.35
CA ARG A 65 1.06 -18.15 -2.99
C ARG A 65 1.28 -19.33 -2.07
N CYS A 66 1.64 -19.06 -0.82
CA CYS A 66 1.83 -20.12 0.17
C CYS A 66 0.53 -20.83 0.50
N GLY A 67 -0.56 -20.08 0.64
CA GLY A 67 -1.86 -20.67 0.93
C GLY A 67 -2.35 -21.54 -0.20
N ALA A 68 -2.14 -21.09 -1.43
CA ALA A 68 -2.58 -21.83 -2.59
C ALA A 68 -1.78 -23.13 -2.76
N THR A 69 -0.48 -23.08 -2.46
CA THR A 69 0.37 -24.25 -2.62
C THR A 69 0.56 -25.01 -1.34
N GLY A 70 0.24 -24.42 -0.22
CA GLY A 70 0.39 -25.07 1.07
C GLY A 70 -0.35 -26.35 1.17
N SER A 71 -1.44 -26.45 0.48
CA SER A 71 -2.22 -27.68 0.47
C SER A 71 -1.64 -28.70 -0.48
N GLU A 72 -0.73 -28.31 -1.35
CA GLU A 72 -0.15 -29.20 -2.33
C GLU A 72 1.33 -28.99 -2.44
N GLY A 73 1.86 -28.61 -1.53
CA GLY A 73 3.26 -28.50 -1.54
C GLY A 73 3.93 -27.76 -2.64
N ARG A 74 3.75 -28.01 -2.73
CA ARG A 74 4.47 -27.56 -3.04
C ARG A 74 5.16 -27.43 -3.46
N ALA A 75 5.29 -27.74 -3.59
CA ALA A 75 5.94 -27.31 -4.11
C ALA A 75 6.51 -27.01 -4.53
N SER A 76 6.57 -27.41 -4.77
CA SER A 76 7.14 -26.88 -5.31
C SER A 76 7.58 -26.27 -5.48
N GLN A 77 7.58 -26.46 -5.51
CA GLN A 77 8.03 -25.70 -5.72
C GLN A 77 8.70 -25.25 -5.91
N GLY A 78 8.76 -25.72 -6.00
CA GLY A 78 9.42 -25.06 -6.27
C GLY A 78 9.90 -24.78 -6.76
N GLU A 79 9.71 -25.36 -7.03
CA GLU A 79 10.03 -24.81 -7.42
C GLU A 79 10.45 -24.19 -7.44
N SER A 80 10.52 -24.53 -7.31
CA SER A 80 10.89 -23.72 -7.22
C SER A 80 11.21 -23.08 -7.05
N THR A 81 11.27 -23.57 -7.11
CA THR A 81 11.48 -22.71 -6.82
C THR A 81 11.50 -22.25 -6.62
#